data_7fa79ca9e47cfc717b0c29c934d7ee33
#
_entry.id   7fa79ca9e47cfc717b0c29c934d7ee33
#
_cell.length_a   1.000
_cell.length_b   1.000
_cell.length_c   1.000
_cell.angle_alpha   90.00
_cell.angle_beta   90.00
_cell.angle_gamma   90.00
#
_symmetry.space_group_name_H-M   'P 1'
#
loop_
_entity.id
_entity.type
_entity.pdbx_description
1 polymer ?
#
loop_
_entity_poly.entity_id
_entity_poly.type
_entity_poly.pdbx_seq_one_letter_code
_entity_poly.pdbx_strand_id
1 'polypeptide(L)'
;MPGPSTLRWLAAGVYAAIGAVAAVDPARVPAVFGGTAGTPESRTEIRAVYAGIPIAFAVALAPLRGRGTAENGGMLRAVRDASAGMAIARLAGAAAERRLRLWPTGGFAALEVGLAAAAHQAARTG
;
A
#
# COMPACT_ATOMS: atom_id res chain seq x y z
N MET A 1 -17.39 -3.37 -15.26
CA MET A 1 -16.00 -3.52 -14.78
C MET A 1 -15.25 -2.22 -14.99
N PRO A 2 -14.59 -1.68 -13.99
CA PRO A 2 -13.77 -0.48 -14.15
C PRO A 2 -12.64 -0.76 -15.14
N GLY A 3 -12.30 0.22 -15.99
CA GLY A 3 -11.17 0.12 -16.90
C GLY A 3 -9.82 0.16 -16.18
N PRO A 4 -8.72 -0.26 -16.85
CA PRO A 4 -7.37 -0.27 -16.24
C PRO A 4 -6.93 1.09 -15.70
N SER A 5 -7.25 2.17 -16.37
CA SER A 5 -6.96 3.54 -15.90
C SER A 5 -7.72 3.88 -14.61
N THR A 6 -8.99 3.47 -14.50
CA THR A 6 -9.80 3.67 -13.29
C THR A 6 -9.22 2.91 -12.12
N LEU A 7 -8.86 1.64 -12.30
CA LEU A 7 -8.23 0.83 -11.25
C LEU A 7 -6.90 1.43 -10.79
N ARG A 8 -6.13 1.96 -11.73
CA ARG A 8 -4.86 2.63 -11.43
C ARG A 8 -5.06 3.87 -10.55
N TRP A 9 -6.04 4.72 -10.89
CA TRP A 9 -6.39 5.89 -10.09
C TRP A 9 -6.96 5.54 -8.72
N LEU A 10 -7.79 4.51 -8.65
CA LEU A 10 -8.30 4.01 -7.36
C LEU A 10 -7.17 3.52 -6.46
N ALA A 11 -6.24 2.72 -6.99
CA ALA A 11 -5.09 2.25 -6.24
C ALA A 11 -4.19 3.41 -5.77
N ALA A 12 -3.94 4.40 -6.64
CA ALA A 12 -3.20 5.60 -6.28
C ALA A 12 -3.90 6.35 -5.13
N GLY A 13 -5.22 6.49 -5.20
CA GLY A 13 -6.03 7.14 -4.16
C GLY A 13 -5.97 6.42 -2.82
N VAL A 14 -6.01 5.09 -2.82
CA VAL A 14 -5.89 4.28 -1.60
C VAL A 14 -4.53 4.51 -0.94
N TYR A 15 -3.45 4.40 -1.69
CA TYR A 15 -2.12 4.63 -1.15
C TYR A 15 -1.91 6.08 -0.66
N ALA A 16 -2.44 7.05 -1.41
CA ALA A 16 -2.40 8.45 -0.99
C ALA A 16 -3.15 8.68 0.33
N ALA A 17 -4.32 8.06 0.50
CA ALA A 17 -5.11 8.14 1.73
C ALA A 17 -4.38 7.51 2.92
N ILE A 18 -3.81 6.31 2.74
CA ILE A 18 -3.00 5.65 3.77
C ILE A 18 -1.84 6.54 4.19
N GLY A 19 -1.10 7.06 3.21
CA GLY A 19 0.03 7.93 3.46
C GLY A 19 -0.35 9.24 4.14
N ALA A 20 -1.45 9.87 3.73
CA ALA A 20 -1.95 11.10 4.33
C ALA A 20 -2.35 10.91 5.80
N VAL A 21 -3.06 9.83 6.12
CA VAL A 21 -3.43 9.50 7.51
C VAL A 21 -2.18 9.31 8.36
N ALA A 22 -1.21 8.54 7.90
CA ALA A 22 0.03 8.30 8.63
C ALA A 22 0.88 9.57 8.82
N ALA A 23 0.85 10.48 7.85
CA ALA A 23 1.56 11.76 7.94
C ALA A 23 0.94 12.69 8.99
N VAL A 24 -0.38 12.81 8.99
CA VAL A 24 -1.13 13.74 9.85
C VAL A 24 -1.30 13.17 11.26
N ASP A 25 -1.65 11.89 11.37
CA ASP A 25 -1.92 11.21 12.65
C ASP A 25 -1.18 9.85 12.70
N PRO A 26 0.14 9.87 12.91
CA PRO A 26 0.94 8.64 12.91
C PRO A 26 0.55 7.65 14.02
N ALA A 27 -0.01 8.13 15.12
CA ALA A 27 -0.44 7.25 16.22
C ALA A 27 -1.62 6.35 15.81
N ARG A 28 -2.38 6.72 14.81
CA ARG A 28 -3.48 5.91 14.29
C ARG A 28 -3.01 4.59 13.66
N VAL A 29 -1.82 4.57 13.08
CA VAL A 29 -1.27 3.38 12.42
C VAL A 29 -1.12 2.21 13.42
N PRO A 30 -0.32 2.33 14.50
CA PRO A 30 -0.23 1.24 15.47
C PRO A 30 -1.55 0.99 16.22
N ALA A 31 -2.38 2.02 16.42
CA ALA A 31 -3.66 1.88 17.12
C ALA A 31 -4.60 0.88 16.43
N VAL A 32 -4.61 0.79 15.10
CA VAL A 32 -5.38 -0.20 14.33
C VAL A 32 -5.02 -1.63 14.73
N PHE A 33 -3.77 -1.86 15.13
CA PHE A 33 -3.24 -3.17 15.51
C PHE A 33 -3.11 -3.36 17.03
N GLY A 34 -3.67 -2.44 17.83
CA GLY A 34 -3.59 -2.49 19.28
C GLY A 34 -2.29 -1.97 19.88
N GLY A 35 -1.47 -1.29 19.09
CA GLY A 35 -0.20 -0.70 19.51
C GLY A 35 -0.29 0.80 19.79
N THR A 36 0.87 1.38 20.11
CA THR A 36 1.01 2.82 20.41
C THR A 36 2.22 3.43 19.72
N ALA A 37 2.21 4.76 19.56
CA ALA A 37 3.33 5.56 19.07
C ALA A 37 3.64 6.65 20.11
N GLY A 38 4.19 6.22 21.26
CA GLY A 38 4.34 7.07 22.44
C GLY A 38 5.46 8.09 22.38
N THR A 39 6.48 7.90 21.51
CA THR A 39 7.64 8.80 21.44
C THR A 39 7.67 9.59 20.12
N PRO A 40 8.31 10.77 20.09
CA PRO A 40 8.53 11.50 18.86
C PRO A 40 9.26 10.66 17.79
N GLU A 41 10.23 9.86 18.19
CA GLU A 41 11.02 9.00 17.31
C GLU A 41 10.13 7.92 16.69
N SER A 42 9.27 7.26 17.46
CA SER A 42 8.33 6.28 16.91
C SER A 42 7.36 6.91 15.92
N ARG A 43 6.86 8.11 16.20
CA ARG A 43 5.98 8.82 15.27
C ARG A 43 6.70 9.24 13.98
N THR A 44 7.97 9.61 14.09
CA THR A 44 8.80 9.96 12.92
C THR A 44 9.06 8.73 12.06
N GLU A 45 9.37 7.60 12.67
CA GLU A 45 9.56 6.33 11.95
C GLU A 45 8.29 5.88 11.23
N ILE A 46 7.14 5.99 11.89
CA ILE A 46 5.85 5.69 11.28
C ILE A 46 5.60 6.60 10.06
N ARG A 47 5.90 7.89 10.15
CA ARG A 47 5.79 8.80 9.00
C ARG A 47 6.71 8.39 7.86
N ALA A 48 7.94 8.01 8.15
CA ALA A 48 8.88 7.59 7.12
C ALA A 48 8.37 6.37 6.34
N VAL A 49 7.93 5.34 7.04
CA VAL A 49 7.52 4.07 6.45
C VAL A 49 6.07 4.10 5.95
N TYR A 50 5.14 4.53 6.78
CA TYR A 50 3.70 4.45 6.49
C TYR A 50 3.12 5.68 5.79
N ALA A 51 3.84 6.80 5.72
CA ALA A 51 3.50 7.91 4.86
C ALA A 51 4.40 7.95 3.63
N GLY A 52 5.72 7.90 3.80
CA GLY A 52 6.69 8.04 2.71
C GLY A 52 6.51 6.98 1.62
N ILE A 53 6.46 5.71 1.98
CA ILE A 53 6.33 4.61 1.02
C ILE A 53 4.97 4.62 0.31
N PRO A 54 3.82 4.69 1.00
CA PRO A 54 2.53 4.77 0.33
C PRO A 54 2.37 5.99 -0.57
N ILE A 55 2.87 7.15 -0.19
CA ILE A 55 2.85 8.34 -1.05
C ILE A 55 3.69 8.11 -2.31
N ALA A 56 4.87 7.52 -2.18
CA ALA A 56 5.69 7.16 -3.33
C ALA A 56 4.98 6.17 -4.26
N PHE A 57 4.26 5.20 -3.71
CA PHE A 57 3.45 4.27 -4.49
C PHE A 57 2.28 4.97 -5.19
N ALA A 58 1.62 5.92 -4.53
CA ALA A 58 0.58 6.72 -5.16
C ALA A 58 1.12 7.51 -6.35
N VAL A 59 2.31 8.11 -6.21
CA VAL A 59 2.99 8.82 -7.31
C VAL A 59 3.37 7.85 -8.42
N ALA A 60 3.88 6.65 -8.09
CA ALA A 60 4.24 5.63 -9.08
C ALA A 60 3.02 5.13 -9.88
N LEU A 61 1.88 4.99 -9.22
CA LEU A 61 0.62 4.58 -9.84
C LEU A 61 -0.02 5.70 -10.67
N ALA A 62 0.15 6.95 -10.29
CA ALA A 62 -0.43 8.08 -11.02
C ALA A 62 0.13 8.12 -12.46
N PRO A 63 -0.73 8.28 -13.49
CA PRO A 63 -0.29 8.38 -14.88
C PRO A 63 0.32 9.76 -15.16
N LEU A 64 1.52 9.99 -14.68
CA LEU A 64 2.22 11.25 -14.83
C LEU A 64 2.83 11.38 -16.23
N ARG A 65 2.72 12.56 -16.81
CA ARG A 65 3.33 12.87 -18.11
C ARG A 65 4.86 12.88 -17.99
N GLY A 66 5.55 12.51 -19.06
CA GLY A 66 7.01 12.57 -19.17
C GLY A 66 7.74 11.30 -18.74
N ARG A 67 7.04 10.27 -18.23
CA ARG A 67 7.65 8.97 -17.97
C ARG A 67 7.70 8.12 -19.22
N GLY A 68 8.85 7.50 -19.48
CA GLY A 68 8.97 6.49 -20.53
C GLY A 68 8.17 5.22 -20.19
N THR A 69 7.79 4.46 -21.23
CA THR A 69 7.00 3.22 -21.05
C THR A 69 7.72 2.20 -20.17
N ALA A 70 9.04 2.02 -20.35
CA ALA A 70 9.83 1.09 -19.56
C ALA A 70 9.91 1.48 -18.08
N GLU A 71 10.14 2.76 -17.80
CA GLU A 71 10.15 3.30 -16.43
C GLU A 71 8.80 3.11 -15.75
N ASN A 72 7.73 3.53 -16.42
CA ASN A 72 6.37 3.40 -15.90
C ASN A 72 6.00 1.93 -15.61
N GLY A 73 6.32 1.02 -16.52
CA GLY A 73 6.09 -0.42 -16.33
C GLY A 73 6.91 -1.00 -15.17
N GLY A 74 8.15 -0.55 -14.98
CA GLY A 74 9.01 -0.94 -13.87
C GLY A 74 8.44 -0.50 -12.53
N MET A 75 7.99 0.75 -12.43
CA MET A 75 7.36 1.29 -11.23
C MET A 75 6.08 0.53 -10.86
N LEU A 76 5.23 0.24 -11.83
CA LEU A 76 3.98 -0.50 -11.60
C LEU A 76 4.24 -1.93 -11.14
N ARG A 77 5.24 -2.60 -11.70
CA ARG A 77 5.66 -3.93 -11.25
C ARG A 77 6.21 -3.90 -9.81
N ALA A 78 6.98 -2.89 -9.47
CA ALA A 78 7.50 -2.74 -8.11
C ALA A 78 6.36 -2.55 -7.09
N VAL A 79 5.37 -1.71 -7.40
CA VAL A 79 4.19 -1.53 -6.53
C VAL A 79 3.39 -2.83 -6.40
N ARG A 80 3.20 -3.55 -7.51
CA ARG A 80 2.56 -4.88 -7.51
C ARG A 80 3.27 -5.85 -6.58
N ASP A 81 4.57 -5.96 -6.73
CA ASP A 81 5.37 -6.94 -5.98
C ASP A 81 5.44 -6.58 -4.50
N ALA A 82 5.56 -5.31 -4.17
CA ALA A 82 5.51 -4.83 -2.79
C ALA A 82 4.14 -5.10 -2.14
N SER A 83 3.04 -4.83 -2.85
CA SER A 83 1.68 -5.08 -2.35
C SER A 83 1.43 -6.58 -2.14
N ALA A 84 1.85 -7.42 -3.08
CA ALA A 84 1.77 -8.86 -2.95
C ALA A 84 2.63 -9.38 -1.79
N GLY A 85 3.84 -8.84 -1.63
CA GLY A 85 4.75 -9.17 -0.54
C GLY A 85 4.15 -8.84 0.83
N MET A 86 3.49 -7.70 0.97
CA MET A 86 2.79 -7.32 2.20
C MET A 86 1.68 -8.33 2.54
N ALA A 87 0.85 -8.69 1.56
CA ALA A 87 -0.22 -9.67 1.76
C ALA A 87 0.35 -11.04 2.17
N ILE A 88 1.37 -11.53 1.49
CA ILE A 88 2.03 -12.80 1.79
C ILE A 88 2.63 -12.79 3.20
N ALA A 89 3.40 -11.75 3.55
CA ALA A 89 4.01 -11.64 4.87
C ALA A 89 2.98 -11.55 5.98
N ARG A 90 1.88 -10.84 5.74
CA ARG A 90 0.77 -10.70 6.69
C ARG A 90 0.10 -12.04 6.96
N LEU A 91 -0.21 -12.79 5.91
CA LEU A 91 -0.84 -14.12 6.04
C LEU A 91 0.12 -15.13 6.65
N ALA A 92 1.39 -15.12 6.26
CA ALA A 92 2.42 -15.96 6.86
C ALA A 92 2.61 -15.66 8.35
N GLY A 93 2.62 -14.39 8.74
CA GLY A 93 2.66 -13.96 10.13
C GLY A 93 1.45 -14.45 10.93
N ALA A 94 0.24 -14.29 10.37
CA ALA A 94 -0.98 -14.80 11.00
C ALA A 94 -0.94 -16.31 11.21
N ALA A 95 -0.41 -17.05 10.23
CA ALA A 95 -0.23 -18.50 10.32
C ALA A 95 0.78 -18.88 11.42
N ALA A 96 1.91 -18.18 11.48
CA ALA A 96 2.94 -18.40 12.51
C ALA A 96 2.41 -18.13 13.92
N GLU A 97 1.63 -17.07 14.09
CA GLU A 97 0.97 -16.71 15.36
C GLU A 97 -0.28 -17.57 15.64
N ARG A 98 -0.67 -18.42 14.69
CA ARG A 98 -1.90 -19.25 14.75
C ARG A 98 -3.15 -18.42 15.05
N ARG A 99 -3.19 -17.18 14.51
CA ARG A 99 -4.27 -16.23 14.77
C ARG A 99 -4.55 -15.40 13.53
N LEU A 100 -5.60 -15.76 12.81
CA LEU A 100 -6.13 -14.98 11.71
C LEU A 100 -7.42 -14.29 12.16
N ARG A 101 -7.36 -12.96 12.28
CA ARG A 101 -8.55 -12.14 12.51
C ARG A 101 -9.01 -11.55 11.18
N LEU A 102 -10.31 -11.54 10.96
CA LEU A 102 -10.88 -10.91 9.76
C LEU A 102 -10.53 -9.42 9.71
N TRP A 103 -10.55 -8.75 10.84
CA TRP A 103 -10.06 -7.40 10.99
C TRP A 103 -9.07 -7.33 12.17
N PRO A 104 -7.91 -6.66 12.04
CA PRO A 104 -7.46 -5.93 10.83
C PRO A 104 -6.76 -6.82 9.78
N THR A 105 -6.30 -7.99 10.12
CA THR A 105 -5.40 -8.82 9.29
C THR A 105 -6.03 -9.20 7.95
N GLY A 106 -7.22 -9.80 7.96
CA GLY A 106 -7.91 -10.21 6.74
C GLY A 106 -8.28 -9.03 5.85
N GLY A 107 -8.75 -7.93 6.44
CA GLY A 107 -9.09 -6.71 5.71
C GLY A 107 -7.90 -6.11 4.97
N PHE A 108 -6.76 -5.97 5.63
CA PHE A 108 -5.54 -5.45 5.00
C PHE A 108 -4.95 -6.41 3.98
N ALA A 109 -4.97 -7.72 4.23
CA ALA A 109 -4.54 -8.71 3.25
C ALA A 109 -5.37 -8.62 1.95
N ALA A 110 -6.69 -8.51 2.07
CA ALA A 110 -7.58 -8.35 0.92
C ALA A 110 -7.31 -7.05 0.16
N LEU A 111 -7.10 -5.94 0.87
CA LEU A 111 -6.74 -4.65 0.28
C LEU A 111 -5.42 -4.75 -0.49
N GLU A 112 -4.40 -5.35 0.09
CA GLU A 112 -3.08 -5.52 -0.50
C GLU A 112 -3.11 -6.39 -1.76
N VAL A 113 -3.90 -7.47 -1.75
CA VAL A 113 -4.13 -8.30 -2.95
C VAL A 113 -4.83 -7.48 -4.04
N GLY A 114 -5.83 -6.69 -3.68
CA GLY A 114 -6.53 -5.80 -4.62
C GLY A 114 -5.60 -4.75 -5.24
N LEU A 115 -4.73 -4.16 -4.43
CA LEU A 115 -3.74 -3.19 -4.91
C LEU A 115 -2.70 -3.84 -5.83
N ALA A 116 -2.24 -5.05 -5.51
CA ALA A 116 -1.34 -5.82 -6.36
C ALA A 116 -1.99 -6.14 -7.71
N ALA A 117 -3.25 -6.56 -7.70
CA ALA A 117 -4.02 -6.85 -8.93
C ALA A 117 -4.20 -5.59 -9.79
N ALA A 118 -4.52 -4.45 -9.19
CA ALA A 118 -4.67 -3.18 -9.89
C ALA A 118 -3.36 -2.73 -10.54
N ALA A 119 -2.24 -2.83 -9.83
CA ALA A 119 -0.91 -2.49 -10.36
C ALA A 119 -0.48 -3.46 -11.47
N HIS A 120 -0.79 -4.75 -11.35
CA HIS A 120 -0.54 -5.75 -12.37
C HIS A 120 -1.31 -5.45 -13.66
N GLN A 121 -2.58 -5.16 -13.56
CA GLN A 121 -3.42 -4.76 -14.68
C GLN A 121 -2.86 -3.52 -15.37
N ALA A 122 -2.52 -2.49 -14.59
CA ALA A 122 -1.94 -1.26 -15.12
C ALA A 122 -0.61 -1.50 -15.87
N ALA A 123 0.23 -2.40 -15.38
CA ALA A 123 1.50 -2.76 -16.00
C ALA A 123 1.33 -3.51 -17.34
N ARG A 124 0.22 -4.23 -17.52
CA ARG A 124 -0.08 -4.96 -18.76
C ARG A 124 -0.66 -4.08 -19.85
N THR A 125 -1.27 -2.98 -19.52
CA THR A 125 -2.01 -2.10 -20.44
C THR A 125 -1.28 -0.80 -20.78
N GLY A 126 -0.15 -0.58 -20.15
CA GLY A 126 0.74 0.57 -20.40
C GLY A 126 1.93 0.18 -21.24
#